data_9b3d2a21c55d69ceb6da54f61856a172
#
_entry.id   9b3d2a21c55d69ceb6da54f61856a172
#
_cell.length_a   1.000
_cell.length_b   1.000
_cell.length_c   1.000
_cell.angle_alpha   90.00
_cell.angle_beta   90.00
_cell.angle_gamma   90.00
#
_symmetry.space_group_name_H-M   'P 1'
#
loop_
_entity.id
_entity.type
_entity.pdbx_description
1 polymer ?
#
loop_
_entity_poly.entity_id
_entity_poly.type
_entity_poly.pdbx_seq_one_letter_code
_entity_poly.pdbx_strand_id
1 'polypeptide(L)'
;MQVLWFQDSKVGHINQVKSLLDSMILDIEFEVHVVRLDQEISASLLTSFNQDQLILLIGAGSKTYSKILALKKTLSRNFKAFAIAILKPSYNLKKFDLICAPAHDFNFFKPASNVLTFQGSICETSLLDTQTNTGIIAIGGSKSLQIIEN
;
A
#
# COMPACT_ATOMS: atom_id res chain seq x y z
N MET A 1 -10.76 10.65 9.78
CA MET A 1 -10.24 10.51 8.41
C MET A 1 -10.86 9.26 7.78
N GLN A 2 -11.11 9.23 6.46
CA GLN A 2 -11.60 8.04 5.75
C GLN A 2 -10.46 7.42 4.93
N VAL A 3 -10.31 6.10 4.96
CA VAL A 3 -9.29 5.36 4.22
C VAL A 3 -9.98 4.42 3.22
N LEU A 4 -9.73 4.61 1.94
CA LEU A 4 -10.14 3.69 0.88
C LEU A 4 -8.94 2.82 0.51
N TRP A 5 -8.96 1.57 0.97
CA TRP A 5 -7.90 0.61 0.74
C TRP A 5 -8.18 -0.27 -0.47
N PHE A 6 -7.46 -0.02 -1.56
CA PHE A 6 -7.55 -0.79 -2.80
C PHE A 6 -6.75 -2.08 -2.68
N GLN A 7 -7.43 -3.23 -2.78
CA GLN A 7 -6.81 -4.54 -2.69
C GLN A 7 -6.77 -5.26 -4.03
N ASP A 8 -5.61 -5.79 -4.39
CA ASP A 8 -5.49 -6.87 -5.37
C ASP A 8 -5.46 -8.25 -4.66
N SER A 9 -5.31 -9.33 -5.44
CA SER A 9 -5.32 -10.70 -4.91
C SER A 9 -3.99 -11.18 -4.32
N LYS A 10 -2.95 -10.33 -4.29
CA LYS A 10 -1.62 -10.73 -3.82
C LYS A 10 -1.50 -10.57 -2.31
N VAL A 11 -1.32 -11.68 -1.60
CA VAL A 11 -1.20 -11.68 -0.14
C VAL A 11 -0.09 -10.75 0.36
N GLY A 12 1.07 -10.71 -0.30
CA GLY A 12 2.16 -9.81 0.07
C GLY A 12 1.79 -8.32 -0.04
N HIS A 13 0.97 -7.93 -1.01
CA HIS A 13 0.47 -6.56 -1.14
C HIS A 13 -0.53 -6.23 -0.03
N ILE A 14 -1.43 -7.17 0.26
CA ILE A 14 -2.43 -7.03 1.33
C ILE A 14 -1.73 -6.85 2.68
N ASN A 15 -0.76 -7.72 2.99
CA ASN A 15 -0.05 -7.69 4.26
C ASN A 15 0.73 -6.38 4.47
N GLN A 16 1.39 -5.86 3.42
CA GLN A 16 2.13 -4.60 3.54
C GLN A 16 1.22 -3.42 3.87
N VAL A 17 0.09 -3.29 3.16
CA VAL A 17 -0.86 -2.20 3.43
C VAL A 17 -1.51 -2.39 4.80
N LYS A 18 -1.92 -3.62 5.14
CA LYS A 18 -2.48 -3.94 6.46
C LYS A 18 -1.53 -3.54 7.58
N SER A 19 -0.27 -3.99 7.53
CA SER A 19 0.71 -3.67 8.57
C SER A 19 0.93 -2.17 8.74
N LEU A 20 0.91 -1.40 7.63
CA LEU A 20 1.00 0.05 7.70
C LEU A 20 -0.24 0.66 8.37
N LEU A 21 -1.45 0.24 8.00
CA LEU A 21 -2.69 0.74 8.59
C LEU A 21 -2.81 0.37 10.06
N ASP A 22 -2.45 -0.86 10.43
CA ASP A 22 -2.43 -1.31 11.84
C ASP A 22 -1.46 -0.48 12.69
N SER A 23 -0.35 -0.05 12.12
CA SER A 23 0.57 0.86 12.80
C SER A 23 0.01 2.29 12.91
N MET A 24 -0.64 2.78 11.86
CA MET A 24 -1.20 4.14 11.85
C MET A 24 -2.36 4.32 12.84
N ILE A 25 -3.17 3.28 13.09
CA ILE A 25 -4.32 3.35 14.01
C ILE A 25 -3.91 3.63 15.46
N LEU A 26 -2.64 3.39 15.81
CA LEU A 26 -2.11 3.69 17.15
C LEU A 26 -2.03 5.19 17.41
N ASP A 27 -1.87 6.00 16.35
CA ASP A 27 -1.64 7.45 16.45
C ASP A 27 -2.76 8.29 15.86
N ILE A 28 -3.57 7.70 14.95
CA ILE A 28 -4.55 8.46 14.15
C ILE A 28 -5.87 7.69 14.09
N GLU A 29 -6.98 8.37 14.38
CA GLU A 29 -8.32 7.81 14.19
C GLU A 29 -8.75 7.88 12.72
N PHE A 30 -9.11 6.72 12.15
CA PHE A 30 -9.66 6.60 10.82
C PHE A 30 -10.56 5.37 10.66
N GLU A 31 -11.40 5.42 9.65
CA GLU A 31 -12.25 4.32 9.25
C GLU A 31 -11.75 3.75 7.91
N VAL A 32 -11.64 2.41 7.82
CA VAL A 32 -11.12 1.71 6.63
C VAL A 32 -12.24 1.08 5.84
N HIS A 33 -12.32 1.44 4.57
CA HIS A 33 -13.20 0.82 3.59
C HIS A 33 -12.36 0.05 2.57
N VAL A 34 -12.51 -1.28 2.55
CA VAL A 34 -11.81 -2.14 1.60
C VAL A 34 -12.48 -2.07 0.23
N VAL A 35 -11.72 -1.72 -0.78
CA VAL A 35 -12.15 -1.65 -2.18
C VAL A 35 -11.45 -2.75 -2.98
N ARG A 36 -12.18 -3.79 -3.34
CA ARG A 36 -11.65 -4.84 -4.22
C ARG A 36 -11.65 -4.37 -5.67
N LEU A 37 -10.67 -4.85 -6.45
CA LEU A 37 -10.49 -4.37 -7.82
C LEU A 37 -11.62 -4.80 -8.79
N ASP A 38 -12.37 -5.83 -8.47
CA ASP A 38 -13.51 -6.33 -9.21
C ASP A 38 -14.84 -5.64 -8.83
N GLN A 39 -14.81 -4.77 -7.83
CA GLN A 39 -15.98 -4.06 -7.32
C GLN A 39 -15.94 -2.58 -7.70
N GLU A 40 -17.12 -2.02 -7.95
CA GLU A 40 -17.31 -0.58 -8.04
C GLU A 40 -17.53 0.02 -6.65
N ILE A 41 -17.00 1.21 -6.47
CA ILE A 41 -17.23 1.94 -5.22
C ILE A 41 -18.66 2.45 -5.22
N SER A 42 -19.40 2.09 -4.19
CA SER A 42 -20.80 2.53 -4.04
C SER A 42 -20.86 4.07 -3.97
N ALA A 43 -21.76 4.63 -4.76
CA ALA A 43 -22.06 6.07 -4.70
C ALA A 43 -22.52 6.48 -3.29
N SER A 44 -23.27 5.62 -2.60
CA SER A 44 -23.73 5.87 -1.23
C SER A 44 -22.56 6.00 -0.24
N LEU A 45 -21.48 5.23 -0.41
CA LEU A 45 -20.26 5.38 0.40
C LEU A 45 -19.63 6.75 0.18
N LEU A 46 -19.50 7.19 -1.07
CA LEU A 46 -18.89 8.49 -1.38
C LEU A 46 -19.72 9.67 -0.91
N THR A 47 -21.04 9.54 -0.92
CA THR A 47 -21.96 10.58 -0.43
C THR A 47 -22.05 10.64 1.10
N SER A 48 -21.65 9.59 1.81
CA SER A 48 -21.58 9.59 3.28
C SER A 48 -20.37 10.37 3.83
N PHE A 49 -19.39 10.69 2.98
CA PHE A 49 -18.20 11.41 3.42
C PHE A 49 -18.49 12.90 3.61
N ASN A 50 -17.95 13.45 4.70
CA ASN A 50 -18.01 14.89 4.93
C ASN A 50 -16.96 15.59 4.03
N GLN A 51 -17.32 16.72 3.42
CA GLN A 51 -16.46 17.49 2.51
C GLN A 51 -15.15 18.00 3.18
N ASP A 52 -15.18 18.21 4.49
CA ASP A 52 -13.99 18.65 5.24
C ASP A 52 -13.04 17.51 5.63
N GLN A 53 -13.48 16.26 5.47
CA GLN A 53 -12.67 15.10 5.82
C GLN A 53 -11.58 14.83 4.78
N LEU A 54 -10.41 14.41 5.27
CA LEU A 54 -9.37 13.84 4.43
C LEU A 54 -9.75 12.42 4.01
N ILE A 55 -9.70 12.15 2.71
CA ILE A 55 -9.88 10.82 2.14
C ILE A 55 -8.52 10.30 1.69
N LEU A 56 -8.04 9.27 2.34
CA LEU A 56 -6.79 8.59 2.01
C LEU A 56 -7.09 7.44 1.04
N LEU A 57 -6.46 7.44 -0.12
CA LEU A 57 -6.53 6.38 -1.12
C LEU A 57 -5.22 5.61 -1.07
N ILE A 58 -5.25 4.34 -0.65
CA ILE A 58 -4.04 3.55 -0.46
C ILE A 58 -4.13 2.18 -1.14
N GLY A 59 -3.02 1.69 -1.66
CA GLY A 59 -2.93 0.34 -2.22
C GLY A 59 -1.52 -0.03 -2.62
N ALA A 60 -1.30 -1.31 -2.82
CA ALA A 60 -0.03 -1.87 -3.27
C ALA A 60 -0.18 -2.57 -4.62
N GLY A 61 0.82 -2.38 -5.49
CA GLY A 61 0.91 -3.04 -6.79
C GLY A 61 0.17 -2.33 -7.93
N SER A 62 0.66 -2.56 -9.15
CA SER A 62 0.29 -1.82 -10.35
C SER A 62 -1.21 -1.82 -10.67
N LYS A 63 -1.92 -2.91 -10.33
CA LYS A 63 -3.36 -3.03 -10.59
C LYS A 63 -4.21 -2.07 -9.77
N THR A 64 -3.74 -1.66 -8.57
CA THR A 64 -4.48 -0.73 -7.70
C THR A 64 -4.26 0.72 -8.12
N TYR A 65 -3.10 1.06 -8.67
CA TYR A 65 -2.68 2.44 -8.91
C TYR A 65 -3.54 3.20 -9.91
N SER A 66 -3.95 2.56 -11.00
CA SER A 66 -4.83 3.19 -11.99
C SER A 66 -6.18 3.59 -11.39
N LYS A 67 -6.76 2.71 -10.55
CA LYS A 67 -8.03 2.98 -9.85
C LYS A 67 -7.89 4.07 -8.79
N ILE A 68 -6.80 4.05 -8.01
CA ILE A 68 -6.49 5.09 -7.04
C ILE A 68 -6.42 6.46 -7.73
N LEU A 69 -5.64 6.58 -8.81
CA LEU A 69 -5.47 7.85 -9.51
C LEU A 69 -6.74 8.32 -10.23
N ALA A 70 -7.53 7.39 -10.78
CA ALA A 70 -8.82 7.73 -11.37
C ALA A 70 -9.78 8.28 -10.32
N LEU A 71 -9.90 7.61 -9.17
CA LEU A 71 -10.76 8.07 -8.08
C LEU A 71 -10.26 9.38 -7.47
N LYS A 72 -8.96 9.53 -7.25
CA LYS A 72 -8.37 10.79 -6.79
C LYS A 72 -8.82 11.97 -7.66
N LYS A 73 -8.71 11.82 -8.99
CA LYS A 73 -9.11 12.86 -9.94
C LYS A 73 -10.59 13.25 -9.78
N THR A 74 -11.46 12.29 -9.51
CA THR A 74 -12.89 12.53 -9.28
C THR A 74 -13.14 13.20 -7.95
N LEU A 75 -12.55 12.68 -6.88
CA LEU A 75 -12.76 13.17 -5.51
C LEU A 75 -12.16 14.57 -5.29
N SER A 76 -11.02 14.88 -5.90
CA SER A 76 -10.33 16.18 -5.71
C SER A 76 -11.13 17.41 -6.14
N ARG A 77 -12.31 17.21 -6.74
CA ARG A 77 -13.24 18.30 -7.05
C ARG A 77 -14.01 18.79 -5.82
N ASN A 78 -14.31 17.88 -4.89
CA ASN A 78 -15.21 18.12 -3.76
C ASN A 78 -14.60 17.74 -2.40
N PHE A 79 -13.48 17.01 -2.39
CA PHE A 79 -12.87 16.47 -1.18
C PHE A 79 -11.36 16.67 -1.16
N LYS A 80 -10.78 16.66 0.03
CA LYS A 80 -9.33 16.57 0.21
C LYS A 80 -8.88 15.11 0.05
N ALA A 81 -8.50 14.71 -1.17
CA ALA A 81 -8.08 13.35 -1.50
C ALA A 81 -6.57 13.25 -1.58
N PHE A 82 -5.99 12.27 -0.86
CA PHE A 82 -4.55 12.01 -0.79
C PHE A 82 -4.26 10.56 -1.24
N ALA A 83 -3.41 10.38 -2.24
CA ALA A 83 -3.10 9.08 -2.82
C ALA A 83 -1.73 8.57 -2.40
N ILE A 84 -1.70 7.39 -1.79
CA ILE A 84 -0.48 6.68 -1.39
C ILE A 84 -0.31 5.41 -2.22
N ALA A 85 0.86 5.24 -2.82
CA ALA A 85 1.29 3.98 -3.40
C ALA A 85 2.24 3.26 -2.45
N ILE A 86 1.93 2.01 -2.12
CA ILE A 86 2.86 1.09 -1.46
C ILE A 86 3.53 0.26 -2.55
N LEU A 87 4.85 0.24 -2.58
CA LEU A 87 5.74 -0.17 -3.66
C LEU A 87 5.81 0.85 -4.80
N LYS A 88 6.91 0.79 -5.55
CA LYS A 88 7.20 1.75 -6.62
C LYS A 88 6.27 1.56 -7.83
N PRO A 89 5.48 2.57 -8.21
CA PRO A 89 4.75 2.55 -9.48
C PRO A 89 5.71 2.58 -10.66
N SER A 90 5.35 1.89 -11.76
CA SER A 90 6.13 1.93 -13.02
C SER A 90 5.93 3.23 -13.78
N TYR A 91 4.85 3.99 -13.50
CA TYR A 91 4.47 5.21 -14.20
C TYR A 91 3.71 6.18 -13.29
N ASN A 92 3.58 7.43 -13.73
CA ASN A 92 2.78 8.46 -13.04
C ASN A 92 3.21 8.78 -11.59
N LEU A 93 4.50 8.61 -11.25
CA LEU A 93 4.98 8.82 -9.88
C LEU A 93 4.57 10.19 -9.30
N LYS A 94 4.62 11.24 -10.12
CA LYS A 94 4.25 12.62 -9.71
C LYS A 94 2.76 12.82 -9.40
N LYS A 95 1.89 11.86 -9.75
CA LYS A 95 0.45 11.95 -9.48
C LYS A 95 0.06 11.41 -8.10
N PHE A 96 0.94 10.65 -7.47
CA PHE A 96 0.79 10.26 -6.08
C PHE A 96 1.28 11.35 -5.15
N ASP A 97 0.62 11.52 -4.03
CA ASP A 97 1.07 12.45 -2.99
C ASP A 97 2.21 11.85 -2.18
N LEU A 98 2.17 10.52 -1.99
CA LEU A 98 3.23 9.77 -1.33
C LEU A 98 3.42 8.41 -2.00
N ILE A 99 4.67 8.01 -2.15
CA ILE A 99 5.08 6.67 -2.58
C ILE A 99 5.97 6.10 -1.49
N CYS A 100 5.58 4.99 -0.88
CA CYS A 100 6.40 4.24 0.07
C CYS A 100 6.94 3.01 -0.64
N ALA A 101 8.26 2.97 -0.88
CA ALA A 101 8.85 1.87 -1.64
C ALA A 101 10.23 1.48 -1.11
N PRO A 102 10.65 0.20 -1.31
CA PRO A 102 11.97 -0.24 -0.91
C PRO A 102 13.09 0.57 -1.56
N ALA A 103 14.16 0.85 -0.82
CA ALA A 103 15.27 1.65 -1.30
C ALA A 103 15.96 1.05 -2.54
N HIS A 104 15.99 -0.29 -2.65
CA HIS A 104 16.59 -0.97 -3.80
C HIS A 104 15.85 -0.73 -5.13
N ASP A 105 14.58 -0.30 -5.10
CA ASP A 105 13.84 0.09 -6.31
C ASP A 105 14.38 1.39 -6.94
N PHE A 106 15.21 2.14 -6.22
CA PHE A 106 15.76 3.45 -6.64
C PHE A 106 17.29 3.46 -6.77
N ASN A 107 17.96 2.31 -6.81
CA ASN A 107 19.42 2.19 -6.79
C ASN A 107 20.16 3.05 -7.83
N PHE A 108 19.53 3.40 -8.95
CA PHE A 108 20.13 4.18 -10.03
C PHE A 108 19.63 5.62 -10.12
N PHE A 109 18.64 6.01 -9.29
CA PHE A 109 18.01 7.33 -9.40
C PHE A 109 17.76 7.91 -8.01
N LYS A 110 17.99 9.21 -7.87
CA LYS A 110 17.55 9.93 -6.67
C LYS A 110 16.02 9.90 -6.61
N PRO A 111 15.42 9.44 -5.51
CA PRO A 111 13.98 9.47 -5.35
C PRO A 111 13.42 10.90 -5.47
N ALA A 112 12.22 11.02 -6.03
CA ALA A 112 11.50 12.30 -6.06
C ALA A 112 11.07 12.71 -4.63
N SER A 113 10.69 13.98 -4.44
CA SER A 113 10.34 14.53 -3.12
C SER A 113 9.12 13.89 -2.46
N ASN A 114 8.25 13.24 -3.26
CA ASN A 114 7.09 12.50 -2.78
C ASN A 114 7.35 11.00 -2.55
N VAL A 115 8.64 10.59 -2.50
CA VAL A 115 9.02 9.18 -2.28
C VAL A 115 9.67 9.03 -0.91
N LEU A 116 9.10 8.18 -0.09
CA LEU A 116 9.67 7.66 1.14
C LEU A 116 10.25 6.27 0.88
N THR A 117 11.56 6.12 1.09
CA THR A 117 12.22 4.82 0.93
C THR A 117 12.45 4.16 2.29
N PHE A 118 12.36 2.83 2.31
CA PHE A 118 12.65 2.01 3.48
C PHE A 118 13.52 0.81 3.10
N GLN A 119 14.15 0.18 4.10
CA GLN A 119 14.91 -1.06 3.93
C GLN A 119 14.00 -2.26 4.15
N GLY A 120 14.11 -3.27 3.31
CA GLY A 120 13.33 -4.51 3.43
C GLY A 120 11.89 -4.38 2.94
N SER A 121 10.94 -4.86 3.71
CA SER A 121 9.51 -4.90 3.41
C SER A 121 8.69 -4.43 4.61
N ILE A 122 7.56 -3.78 4.37
CA ILE A 122 6.60 -3.45 5.43
C ILE A 122 5.94 -4.77 5.84
N CYS A 123 6.06 -5.12 7.11
CA CYS A 123 5.45 -6.34 7.66
C CYS A 123 5.10 -6.14 9.14
N GLU A 124 4.13 -6.92 9.58
CA GLU A 124 3.83 -7.04 11.01
C GLU A 124 5.00 -7.74 11.69
N THR A 125 5.53 -7.15 12.77
CA THR A 125 6.56 -7.76 13.61
C THR A 125 5.98 -8.02 14.99
N SER A 126 6.08 -9.25 15.46
CA SER A 126 5.85 -9.57 16.86
C SER A 126 7.18 -9.51 17.61
N LEU A 127 7.18 -8.82 18.75
CA LEU A 127 8.30 -8.87 19.71
C LEU A 127 8.27 -10.20 20.46
N LEU A 128 8.49 -11.30 19.74
CA LEU A 128 8.70 -12.59 20.36
C LEU A 128 10.18 -12.74 20.69
N ASP A 129 10.46 -13.36 21.85
CA ASP A 129 11.82 -13.68 22.25
C ASP A 129 12.51 -14.51 21.20
N THR A 130 13.69 -14.07 20.79
CA THR A 130 14.50 -14.77 19.79
C THR A 130 14.98 -16.11 20.35
N GLN A 131 14.60 -17.21 19.72
CA GLN A 131 15.18 -18.51 20.07
C GLN A 131 16.59 -18.60 19.46
N THR A 132 17.60 -18.69 20.32
CA THR A 132 19.01 -18.64 19.92
C THR A 132 19.49 -19.89 19.16
N ASN A 133 18.74 -20.99 19.22
CA ASN A 133 19.15 -22.29 18.66
C ASN A 133 18.28 -22.75 17.46
N THR A 134 17.42 -21.89 16.95
CA THR A 134 16.51 -22.24 15.84
C THR A 134 16.60 -21.17 14.76
N GLY A 135 16.82 -21.59 13.52
CA GLY A 135 16.79 -20.73 12.35
C GLY A 135 15.70 -21.18 11.38
N ILE A 136 15.13 -20.25 10.62
CA ILE A 136 14.17 -20.51 9.55
C ILE A 136 14.81 -20.12 8.23
N ILE A 137 14.82 -21.05 7.27
CA ILE A 137 15.14 -20.77 5.87
C ILE A 137 13.81 -20.73 5.11
N ALA A 138 13.41 -19.54 4.65
CA ALA A 138 12.21 -19.38 3.84
C ALA A 138 12.59 -19.32 2.35
N ILE A 139 12.08 -20.30 1.58
CA ILE A 139 12.25 -20.33 0.12
C ILE A 139 11.00 -19.74 -0.52
N GLY A 140 11.18 -18.70 -1.33
CA GLY A 140 10.06 -17.97 -1.96
C GLY A 140 9.28 -18.80 -3.00
N GLY A 141 8.06 -18.36 -3.23
CA GLY A 141 6.96 -19.07 -3.89
C GLY A 141 7.21 -19.64 -5.30
N SER A 142 6.24 -20.39 -5.77
CA SER A 142 6.23 -21.36 -6.87
C SER A 142 6.63 -20.88 -8.29
N LYS A 143 6.99 -19.64 -8.49
CA LYS A 143 7.46 -19.13 -9.81
C LYS A 143 8.99 -19.16 -9.97
N SER A 144 9.73 -19.59 -8.97
CA SER A 144 11.19 -19.62 -8.97
C SER A 144 11.78 -20.88 -8.33
N LEU A 145 11.09 -22.01 -8.42
CA LEU A 145 11.70 -23.30 -8.13
C LEU A 145 12.73 -23.60 -9.24
N GLN A 146 13.94 -23.11 -9.07
CA GLN A 146 15.10 -23.80 -9.62
C GLN A 146 15.39 -24.99 -8.71
N ILE A 147 15.11 -26.17 -9.23
CA ILE A 147 15.57 -27.42 -8.61
C ILE A 147 17.08 -27.38 -8.69
N ILE A 148 17.74 -27.19 -7.57
CA ILE A 148 19.18 -27.42 -7.46
C ILE A 148 19.32 -28.94 -7.30
N GLU A 149 19.53 -29.64 -8.40
CA GLU A 149 19.98 -31.02 -8.38
C GLU A 149 21.48 -31.03 -8.03
N ASN A 150 21.82 -31.75 -6.95
CA ASN A 150 23.20 -32.04 -6.58
C ASN A 150 23.76 -33.18 -7.44
#